data_19dfff8566991e6737ecb085984fcd0c
#
_entry.id   19dfff8566991e6737ecb085984fcd0c
#
_cell.length_a   1.000
_cell.length_b   1.000
_cell.length_c   1.000
_cell.angle_alpha   90.00
_cell.angle_beta   90.00
_cell.angle_gamma   90.00
#
_symmetry.space_group_name_H-M   'P 1'
#
loop_
_entity.id
_entity.type
_entity.pdbx_description
1 polymer ?
#
loop_
_entity_poly.entity_id
_entity_poly.type
_entity_poly.pdbx_seq_one_letter_code
_entity_poly.pdbx_strand_id
1 'polypeptide(L)'
;HLKEGGELIFITPRDFLKSTASMKLNEFLFSQGSITDFLDLGDKKIFESAQPNCAIWRFEKGNFSRNTNCLRQFSCINGQLLFTKNSYTIPFSSLFFVKVGAVSGADSLFVNEEFGNMDFVYSQSAKSGKTRKMIYGIYGRDLAFLQKHKEALLKRRIKKFDETNWWEWGRDYYKSDLPRIYVNAKTRNKKPFFLHSCKAYDGSILAIFPKFRVDSKNLENLCTRLNEVNWQELGFVCDGRYLFSQRSLESCVLDSSFGEWLTTPNML
;
A
#
# COMPACT_ATOMS: atom_id res chain seq x y z
N HIS A 1 -32.76 4.30 4.05
CA HIS A 1 -34.05 5.01 3.90
C HIS A 1 -34.00 6.45 4.42
N LEU A 2 -32.85 7.15 4.30
CA LEU A 2 -32.79 8.57 4.61
C LEU A 2 -33.60 9.39 3.58
N LYS A 3 -34.36 10.37 4.05
CA LYS A 3 -34.94 11.42 3.17
C LYS A 3 -33.83 12.35 2.67
N GLU A 4 -34.13 13.19 1.66
CA GLU A 4 -33.22 14.25 1.26
C GLU A 4 -32.96 15.20 2.45
N GLY A 5 -31.71 15.59 2.63
CA GLY A 5 -31.25 16.33 3.83
C GLY A 5 -31.19 15.50 5.12
N GLY A 6 -31.53 14.21 5.06
CA GLY A 6 -31.46 13.31 6.20
C GLY A 6 -30.00 12.98 6.56
N GLU A 7 -29.74 12.93 7.87
CA GLU A 7 -28.39 12.69 8.40
C GLU A 7 -28.25 11.29 8.99
N LEU A 8 -27.02 10.77 8.93
CA LEU A 8 -26.60 9.52 9.53
C LEU A 8 -25.28 9.74 10.28
N ILE A 9 -25.26 9.42 11.56
CA ILE A 9 -24.05 9.50 12.38
C ILE A 9 -23.65 8.11 12.80
N PHE A 10 -22.40 7.72 12.48
CA PHE A 10 -21.85 6.41 12.83
C PHE A 10 -20.49 6.52 13.49
N ILE A 11 -20.23 5.52 14.35
CA ILE A 11 -18.89 5.13 14.75
C ILE A 11 -18.58 3.79 14.08
N THR A 12 -17.50 3.71 13.33
CA THR A 12 -17.12 2.50 12.61
C THR A 12 -15.61 2.26 12.72
N PRO A 13 -15.15 1.03 12.51
CA PRO A 13 -13.73 0.81 12.23
C PRO A 13 -13.30 1.67 11.04
N ARG A 14 -12.17 2.36 11.18
CA ARG A 14 -11.65 3.28 10.17
C ARG A 14 -11.30 2.58 8.85
N ASP A 15 -11.01 1.30 8.90
CA ASP A 15 -10.59 0.53 7.73
C ASP A 15 -11.62 0.51 6.60
N PHE A 16 -12.91 0.78 6.88
CA PHE A 16 -13.92 0.84 5.83
C PHE A 16 -13.61 1.87 4.75
N LEU A 17 -12.92 2.95 5.09
CA LEU A 17 -12.55 4.01 4.15
C LEU A 17 -11.72 3.48 2.97
N LYS A 18 -10.88 2.48 3.22
CA LYS A 18 -9.88 1.98 2.25
C LYS A 18 -9.98 0.49 1.95
N SER A 19 -10.84 -0.25 2.65
CA SER A 19 -10.93 -1.69 2.48
C SER A 19 -11.54 -2.07 1.14
N THR A 20 -11.06 -3.15 0.55
CA THR A 20 -11.63 -3.69 -0.70
C THR A 20 -13.09 -4.13 -0.53
N ALA A 21 -13.42 -4.66 0.65
CA ALA A 21 -14.79 -5.09 0.96
C ALA A 21 -15.79 -3.93 1.00
N SER A 22 -15.33 -2.73 1.33
CA SER A 22 -16.19 -1.54 1.47
C SER A 22 -16.35 -0.72 0.18
N MET A 23 -15.69 -1.11 -0.92
CA MET A 23 -15.69 -0.31 -2.17
C MET A 23 -17.08 0.13 -2.62
N LYS A 24 -17.97 -0.84 -2.79
CA LYS A 24 -19.35 -0.59 -3.28
C LYS A 24 -20.13 0.30 -2.31
N LEU A 25 -19.94 0.11 -1.00
CA LEU A 25 -20.53 0.97 0.02
C LEU A 25 -20.01 2.39 -0.09
N ASN A 26 -18.70 2.56 -0.24
CA ASN A 26 -18.05 3.87 -0.34
C ASN A 26 -18.49 4.62 -1.59
N GLU A 27 -18.55 3.96 -2.74
CA GLU A 27 -19.07 4.51 -4.00
C GLU A 27 -20.55 4.90 -3.86
N PHE A 28 -21.34 4.05 -3.21
CA PHE A 28 -22.76 4.33 -2.94
C PHE A 28 -22.92 5.54 -2.03
N LEU A 29 -22.22 5.63 -0.90
CA LEU A 29 -22.25 6.80 -0.02
C LEU A 29 -21.87 8.07 -0.78
N PHE A 30 -20.79 8.02 -1.55
CA PHE A 30 -20.36 9.16 -2.36
C PHE A 30 -21.38 9.58 -3.41
N SER A 31 -22.11 8.64 -4.02
CA SER A 31 -23.14 8.92 -5.00
C SER A 31 -24.42 9.53 -4.39
N GLN A 32 -24.68 9.29 -3.10
CA GLN A 32 -25.89 9.71 -2.42
C GLN A 32 -25.75 11.02 -1.63
N GLY A 33 -24.55 11.50 -1.39
CA GLY A 33 -24.31 12.70 -0.61
C GLY A 33 -22.86 12.82 -0.14
N SER A 34 -22.62 13.55 0.94
CA SER A 34 -21.29 13.78 1.48
C SER A 34 -21.18 13.34 2.93
N ILE A 35 -19.99 12.86 3.31
CA ILE A 35 -19.59 12.82 4.70
C ILE A 35 -19.14 14.24 5.06
N THR A 36 -19.93 14.94 5.87
CA THR A 36 -19.73 16.35 6.23
C THR A 36 -18.84 16.53 7.45
N ASP A 37 -18.81 15.54 8.32
CA ASP A 37 -17.94 15.53 9.49
C ASP A 37 -17.22 14.21 9.61
N PHE A 38 -15.95 14.30 9.91
CA PHE A 38 -15.09 13.14 10.10
C PHE A 38 -14.12 13.38 11.25
N LEU A 39 -14.21 12.56 12.29
CA LEU A 39 -13.34 12.58 13.45
C LEU A 39 -12.61 11.24 13.55
N ASP A 40 -11.33 11.23 13.24
CA ASP A 40 -10.46 10.08 13.46
C ASP A 40 -10.09 9.97 14.94
N LEU A 41 -10.47 8.89 15.56
CA LEU A 41 -10.19 8.64 16.97
C LEU A 41 -8.80 8.05 17.20
N GLY A 42 -8.09 7.69 16.12
CA GLY A 42 -6.74 7.12 16.18
C GLY A 42 -6.69 5.83 17.00
N ASP A 43 -5.61 5.70 17.78
CA ASP A 43 -5.36 4.52 18.61
C ASP A 43 -6.02 4.60 20.01
N LYS A 44 -7.03 5.47 20.18
CA LYS A 44 -7.74 5.59 21.47
C LYS A 44 -8.50 4.30 21.76
N LYS A 45 -8.31 3.78 22.95
CA LYS A 45 -9.09 2.66 23.48
C LYS A 45 -10.51 3.16 23.83
N ILE A 46 -11.46 2.90 22.94
CA ILE A 46 -12.84 3.37 23.09
C ILE A 46 -13.71 2.25 23.68
N PHE A 47 -13.38 0.99 23.40
CA PHE A 47 -14.10 -0.17 23.86
C PHE A 47 -13.25 -0.98 24.85
N GLU A 48 -13.86 -1.48 25.91
CA GLU A 48 -13.17 -2.25 26.96
C GLU A 48 -12.58 -3.57 26.44
N SER A 49 -13.32 -4.26 25.57
CA SER A 49 -12.99 -5.60 25.08
C SER A 49 -12.37 -5.67 23.70
N ALA A 50 -12.26 -4.53 22.99
CA ALA A 50 -11.73 -4.47 21.63
C ALA A 50 -10.98 -3.16 21.40
N GLN A 51 -9.96 -3.20 20.54
CA GLN A 51 -9.14 -2.02 20.18
C GLN A 51 -9.16 -1.73 18.67
N PRO A 52 -10.33 -1.60 18.01
CA PRO A 52 -10.35 -1.16 16.64
C PRO A 52 -10.01 0.33 16.56
N ASN A 53 -9.24 0.72 15.57
CA ASN A 53 -9.12 2.13 15.22
C ASN A 53 -10.45 2.59 14.64
N CYS A 54 -11.12 3.48 15.34
CA CYS A 54 -12.44 3.95 14.97
C CYS A 54 -12.41 5.39 14.45
N ALA A 55 -13.40 5.70 13.64
CA ALA A 55 -13.77 7.05 13.27
C ALA A 55 -15.26 7.29 13.54
N ILE A 56 -15.60 8.51 13.96
CA ILE A 56 -16.96 9.02 13.99
C ILE A 56 -17.15 9.85 12.75
N TRP A 57 -18.26 9.66 12.06
CA TRP A 57 -18.57 10.42 10.87
C TRP A 57 -20.07 10.70 10.73
N ARG A 58 -20.38 11.85 10.12
CA ARG A 58 -21.73 12.26 9.79
C ARG A 58 -21.86 12.31 8.27
N PHE A 59 -22.85 11.63 7.76
CA PHE A 59 -23.24 11.65 6.35
C PHE A 59 -24.54 12.44 6.19
N GLU A 60 -24.62 13.26 5.17
CA GLU A 60 -25.82 14.01 4.79
C GLU A 60 -26.21 13.64 3.35
N LYS A 61 -27.42 13.09 3.22
CA LYS A 61 -27.99 12.71 1.92
C LYS A 61 -28.41 13.95 1.13
N GLY A 62 -28.08 13.98 -0.17
CA GLY A 62 -28.37 15.11 -1.05
C GLY A 62 -27.40 16.29 -0.92
N ASN A 63 -26.46 16.26 0.03
CA ASN A 63 -25.38 17.24 0.11
C ASN A 63 -24.23 16.87 -0.81
N PHE A 64 -24.10 17.57 -1.91
CA PHE A 64 -23.00 17.35 -2.89
C PHE A 64 -21.92 18.45 -2.84
N SER A 65 -21.86 19.25 -1.78
CA SER A 65 -20.81 20.26 -1.63
C SER A 65 -19.40 19.70 -1.53
N ARG A 66 -19.29 18.43 -1.13
CA ARG A 66 -18.02 17.72 -0.91
C ARG A 66 -17.10 18.37 0.15
N ASN A 67 -17.62 19.30 0.91
CA ASN A 67 -16.89 19.94 1.99
C ASN A 67 -17.13 19.19 3.30
N THR A 68 -16.05 19.02 4.06
CA THR A 68 -16.11 18.41 5.39
C THR A 68 -15.71 19.44 6.44
N ASN A 69 -15.90 19.07 7.70
CA ASN A 69 -15.31 19.82 8.80
C ASN A 69 -13.79 19.98 8.60
N CYS A 70 -13.19 20.97 9.21
CA CYS A 70 -11.76 21.27 9.11
C CYS A 70 -11.26 21.63 7.69
N LEU A 71 -12.11 22.19 6.84
CA LEU A 71 -11.78 22.66 5.48
C LEU A 71 -11.17 21.55 4.59
N ARG A 72 -11.70 20.35 4.69
CA ARG A 72 -11.27 19.21 3.86
C ARG A 72 -12.29 18.89 2.79
N GLN A 73 -11.81 18.38 1.66
CA GLN A 73 -12.66 17.84 0.61
C GLN A 73 -12.89 16.34 0.81
N PHE A 74 -14.16 15.96 0.69
CA PHE A 74 -14.58 14.57 0.63
C PHE A 74 -14.55 14.07 -0.80
N SER A 75 -13.80 13.03 -1.07
CA SER A 75 -13.70 12.42 -2.39
C SER A 75 -13.73 10.89 -2.31
N CYS A 76 -14.04 10.26 -3.44
CA CYS A 76 -14.01 8.81 -3.59
C CYS A 76 -13.21 8.47 -4.85
N ILE A 77 -12.09 7.75 -4.66
CA ILE A 77 -11.21 7.31 -5.75
C ILE A 77 -11.08 5.80 -5.68
N ASN A 78 -11.49 5.10 -6.73
CA ASN A 78 -11.48 3.63 -6.79
C ASN A 78 -12.15 2.98 -5.56
N GLY A 79 -13.27 3.54 -5.10
CA GLY A 79 -14.00 3.08 -3.92
C GLY A 79 -13.28 3.31 -2.59
N GLN A 80 -12.26 4.16 -2.54
CA GLN A 80 -11.64 4.63 -1.30
C GLN A 80 -12.12 6.05 -0.99
N LEU A 81 -12.55 6.27 0.26
CA LEU A 81 -12.95 7.58 0.72
C LEU A 81 -11.72 8.34 1.25
N LEU A 82 -11.59 9.58 0.83
CA LEU A 82 -10.48 10.46 1.17
C LEU A 82 -11.02 11.78 1.72
N PHE A 83 -10.29 12.33 2.69
CA PHE A 83 -10.54 13.64 3.30
C PHE A 83 -9.26 14.46 3.22
N THR A 84 -9.12 15.27 2.18
CA THR A 84 -7.88 15.97 1.84
C THR A 84 -8.05 17.48 1.88
N LYS A 85 -6.95 18.21 2.08
CA LYS A 85 -6.90 19.66 1.88
C LYS A 85 -6.99 20.00 0.39
N ASN A 86 -7.36 21.23 0.07
CA ASN A 86 -7.48 21.68 -1.32
C ASN A 86 -6.15 21.65 -2.10
N SER A 87 -5.00 21.65 -1.41
CA SER A 87 -3.68 21.53 -2.04
C SER A 87 -3.38 20.12 -2.59
N TYR A 88 -4.13 19.11 -2.18
CA TYR A 88 -3.93 17.73 -2.66
C TYR A 88 -4.70 17.51 -3.96
N THR A 89 -4.03 17.74 -5.08
CA THR A 89 -4.67 17.75 -6.41
C THR A 89 -4.02 16.77 -7.41
N ILE A 90 -2.85 16.23 -7.10
CA ILE A 90 -2.10 15.36 -8.03
C ILE A 90 -2.40 13.88 -7.73
N PRO A 91 -3.12 13.16 -8.60
CA PRO A 91 -3.31 11.73 -8.41
C PRO A 91 -1.95 11.01 -8.37
N PHE A 92 -1.71 10.20 -7.33
CA PHE A 92 -0.48 9.40 -7.24
C PHE A 92 -0.27 8.54 -8.49
N SER A 93 -1.35 7.97 -9.01
CA SER A 93 -1.33 7.14 -10.22
C SER A 93 -1.01 7.89 -11.51
N SER A 94 -1.06 9.23 -11.54
CA SER A 94 -0.58 10.00 -12.70
C SER A 94 0.95 10.03 -12.78
N LEU A 95 1.63 9.92 -11.65
CA LEU A 95 3.09 9.97 -11.56
C LEU A 95 3.74 8.59 -11.42
N PHE A 96 3.05 7.65 -10.78
CA PHE A 96 3.63 6.38 -10.39
C PHE A 96 2.69 5.20 -10.67
N PHE A 97 3.28 4.02 -10.85
CA PHE A 97 2.59 2.77 -10.66
C PHE A 97 3.28 1.94 -9.56
N VAL A 98 2.55 1.07 -8.91
CA VAL A 98 3.03 0.31 -7.76
C VAL A 98 2.98 -1.18 -8.06
N LYS A 99 3.97 -1.93 -7.61
CA LYS A 99 4.00 -3.39 -7.68
C LYS A 99 4.33 -3.99 -6.32
N VAL A 100 3.61 -5.03 -6.00
CA VAL A 100 3.84 -5.80 -4.76
C VAL A 100 4.95 -6.81 -5.00
N GLY A 101 5.77 -7.07 -3.97
CA GLY A 101 6.87 -8.01 -4.06
C GLY A 101 6.45 -9.48 -4.12
N ALA A 102 7.43 -10.32 -4.32
CA ALA A 102 7.28 -11.75 -4.46
C ALA A 102 6.85 -12.41 -3.13
N VAL A 103 6.00 -13.42 -3.20
CA VAL A 103 5.49 -14.16 -2.04
C VAL A 103 5.75 -15.65 -2.22
N SER A 104 6.57 -16.22 -1.35
CA SER A 104 6.89 -17.64 -1.37
C SER A 104 5.73 -18.51 -0.84
N GLY A 105 5.03 -18.02 0.17
CA GLY A 105 4.00 -18.74 0.91
C GLY A 105 4.55 -19.73 1.93
N ALA A 106 5.88 -19.79 2.08
CA ALA A 106 6.57 -20.59 3.06
C ALA A 106 7.95 -19.97 3.37
N ASP A 107 7.95 -18.72 3.83
CA ASP A 107 9.18 -17.94 4.08
C ASP A 107 10.14 -18.67 5.03
N SER A 108 9.64 -19.48 5.98
CA SER A 108 10.48 -20.30 6.87
C SER A 108 11.35 -21.33 6.14
N LEU A 109 11.01 -21.68 4.91
CA LEU A 109 11.77 -22.61 4.08
C LEU A 109 12.59 -21.87 3.01
N PHE A 110 12.01 -20.85 2.40
CA PHE A 110 12.64 -20.14 1.29
C PHE A 110 13.66 -19.09 1.73
N VAL A 111 13.53 -18.50 2.92
CA VAL A 111 14.56 -17.63 3.50
C VAL A 111 15.67 -18.52 4.04
N ASN A 112 16.83 -18.50 3.41
CA ASN A 112 17.91 -19.42 3.76
C ASN A 112 19.26 -18.83 3.36
N GLU A 113 20.12 -18.61 4.34
CA GLU A 113 21.46 -18.05 4.10
C GLU A 113 22.43 -19.06 3.47
N GLU A 114 22.22 -20.37 3.73
CA GLU A 114 23.09 -21.45 3.23
C GLU A 114 22.74 -21.81 1.78
N PHE A 115 21.45 -22.01 1.50
CA PHE A 115 20.96 -22.47 0.20
C PHE A 115 20.34 -21.37 -0.66
N GLY A 116 20.25 -20.13 -0.15
CA GLY A 116 19.71 -19.01 -0.90
C GLY A 116 20.59 -18.64 -2.09
N ASN A 117 19.98 -18.60 -3.27
CA ASN A 117 20.67 -18.29 -4.53
C ASN A 117 20.40 -16.87 -5.03
N MET A 118 19.53 -16.12 -4.36
CA MET A 118 19.16 -14.77 -4.79
C MET A 118 18.90 -13.85 -3.59
N ASP A 119 19.37 -12.61 -3.70
CA ASP A 119 19.17 -11.56 -2.71
C ASP A 119 17.84 -10.84 -2.93
N PHE A 120 17.11 -10.57 -1.84
CA PHE A 120 15.85 -9.83 -1.86
C PHE A 120 15.85 -8.66 -0.89
N VAL A 121 15.31 -7.53 -1.34
CA VAL A 121 14.89 -6.43 -0.45
C VAL A 121 13.72 -6.90 0.39
N TYR A 122 13.77 -6.67 1.69
CA TYR A 122 12.78 -7.13 2.67
C TYR A 122 12.51 -6.08 3.76
N SER A 123 11.65 -6.37 4.72
CA SER A 123 11.18 -5.42 5.71
C SER A 123 12.28 -4.72 6.53
N GLN A 124 13.45 -5.35 6.72
CA GLN A 124 14.58 -4.75 7.44
C GLN A 124 15.52 -3.95 6.55
N SER A 125 15.43 -4.07 5.22
CA SER A 125 16.34 -3.38 4.28
C SER A 125 16.31 -1.87 4.43
N ALA A 126 15.13 -1.30 4.69
CA ALA A 126 14.98 0.14 4.96
C ALA A 126 15.87 0.66 6.10
N LYS A 127 16.21 -0.19 7.05
CA LYS A 127 16.96 0.14 8.27
C LYS A 127 18.42 -0.28 8.18
N SER A 128 18.67 -1.46 7.63
CA SER A 128 20.00 -2.09 7.60
C SER A 128 20.77 -1.81 6.31
N GLY A 129 20.11 -1.42 5.23
CA GLY A 129 20.68 -1.38 3.88
C GLY A 129 21.05 -2.76 3.32
N LYS A 130 20.66 -3.85 4.01
CA LYS A 130 21.02 -5.23 3.63
C LYS A 130 19.84 -5.93 2.95
N THR A 131 20.16 -6.92 2.13
CA THR A 131 19.22 -7.90 1.57
C THR A 131 19.17 -9.15 2.44
N ARG A 132 18.23 -10.04 2.14
CA ARG A 132 18.23 -11.41 2.66
C ARG A 132 18.31 -12.41 1.52
N LYS A 133 19.02 -13.52 1.74
CA LYS A 133 19.11 -14.59 0.76
C LYS A 133 17.87 -15.48 0.79
N MET A 134 17.39 -15.81 -0.39
CA MET A 134 16.23 -16.68 -0.55
C MET A 134 16.46 -17.69 -1.67
N ILE A 135 15.85 -18.86 -1.50
CA ILE A 135 15.81 -19.90 -2.55
C ILE A 135 14.78 -19.45 -3.59
N TYR A 136 15.19 -19.26 -4.84
CA TYR A 136 14.34 -18.70 -5.87
C TYR A 136 14.48 -19.41 -7.22
N GLY A 137 13.36 -19.51 -7.94
CA GLY A 137 13.31 -20.04 -9.29
C GLY A 137 13.50 -21.55 -9.38
N ILE A 138 13.87 -22.02 -10.56
CA ILE A 138 14.02 -23.43 -10.88
C ILE A 138 15.07 -24.15 -10.00
N TYR A 139 16.03 -23.42 -9.48
CA TYR A 139 17.03 -23.94 -8.55
C TYR A 139 16.38 -24.66 -7.34
N GLY A 140 15.26 -24.16 -6.85
CA GLY A 140 14.55 -24.76 -5.73
C GLY A 140 14.01 -26.17 -6.02
N ARG A 141 13.69 -26.49 -7.28
CA ARG A 141 13.20 -27.80 -7.68
C ARG A 141 14.19 -28.93 -7.38
N ASP A 142 15.45 -28.66 -7.67
CA ASP A 142 16.50 -29.68 -7.63
C ASP A 142 17.25 -29.70 -6.28
N LEU A 143 16.84 -28.77 -5.36
CA LEU A 143 17.47 -28.68 -4.05
C LEU A 143 16.93 -29.71 -3.07
N ALA A 144 17.80 -30.63 -2.62
CA ALA A 144 17.44 -31.70 -1.68
C ALA A 144 16.79 -31.18 -0.38
N PHE A 145 17.18 -29.99 0.07
CA PHE A 145 16.56 -29.31 1.22
C PHE A 145 15.06 -29.07 0.98
N LEU A 146 14.66 -28.48 -0.14
CA LEU A 146 13.23 -28.22 -0.42
C LEU A 146 12.48 -29.50 -0.75
N GLN A 147 13.12 -30.48 -1.37
CA GLN A 147 12.50 -31.78 -1.68
C GLN A 147 12.02 -32.49 -0.40
N LYS A 148 12.77 -32.43 0.69
CA LYS A 148 12.35 -32.95 2.01
C LYS A 148 11.09 -32.29 2.55
N HIS A 149 10.76 -31.09 2.10
CA HIS A 149 9.60 -30.31 2.53
C HIS A 149 8.48 -30.24 1.48
N LYS A 150 8.57 -31.02 0.42
CA LYS A 150 7.66 -30.98 -0.73
C LYS A 150 6.18 -31.07 -0.34
N GLU A 151 5.83 -31.98 0.57
CA GLU A 151 4.44 -32.12 1.03
C GLU A 151 3.89 -30.83 1.68
N ALA A 152 4.71 -30.14 2.47
CA ALA A 152 4.34 -28.87 3.07
C ALA A 152 4.19 -27.77 2.01
N LEU A 153 5.07 -27.79 1.00
CA LEU A 153 5.05 -26.83 -0.10
C LEU A 153 3.84 -27.01 -1.02
N LEU A 154 3.39 -28.24 -1.24
CA LEU A 154 2.16 -28.55 -1.97
C LEU A 154 0.89 -28.03 -1.26
N LYS A 155 0.88 -27.96 0.08
CA LYS A 155 -0.27 -27.51 0.88
C LYS A 155 -0.42 -25.99 0.96
N ARG A 156 0.47 -25.19 0.38
CA ARG A 156 0.36 -23.72 0.35
C ARG A 156 -0.92 -23.28 -0.38
N ARG A 157 -1.55 -22.19 0.14
CA ARG A 157 -2.87 -21.75 -0.36
C ARG A 157 -2.84 -20.47 -1.20
N ILE A 158 -1.67 -19.98 -1.60
CA ILE A 158 -1.54 -18.73 -2.38
C ILE A 158 -2.00 -18.93 -3.83
N LYS A 159 -1.67 -20.05 -4.42
CA LYS A 159 -2.13 -20.55 -5.72
C LYS A 159 -2.26 -22.07 -5.65
N LYS A 160 -2.76 -22.71 -6.69
CA LYS A 160 -2.74 -24.15 -6.80
C LYS A 160 -1.31 -24.63 -7.05
N PHE A 161 -0.83 -25.52 -6.19
CA PHE A 161 0.45 -26.21 -6.33
C PHE A 161 0.22 -27.69 -6.60
N ASP A 162 1.07 -28.27 -7.43
CA ASP A 162 1.09 -29.69 -7.77
C ASP A 162 2.51 -30.17 -8.01
N GLU A 163 2.65 -31.42 -8.49
CA GLU A 163 3.94 -32.06 -8.73
C GLU A 163 4.84 -31.30 -9.73
N THR A 164 4.26 -30.45 -10.56
CA THR A 164 4.98 -29.72 -11.62
C THR A 164 5.46 -28.33 -11.20
N ASN A 165 5.01 -27.81 -10.04
CA ASN A 165 5.28 -26.42 -9.62
C ASN A 165 5.46 -26.21 -8.11
N TRP A 166 5.57 -27.26 -7.31
CA TRP A 166 5.62 -27.20 -5.84
C TRP A 166 6.80 -26.36 -5.30
N TRP A 167 7.88 -26.18 -6.05
CA TRP A 167 9.05 -25.38 -5.70
C TRP A 167 8.87 -23.90 -6.03
N GLU A 168 7.89 -23.54 -6.83
CA GLU A 168 7.68 -22.17 -7.27
C GLU A 168 7.13 -21.29 -6.14
N TRP A 169 7.35 -20.00 -6.28
CA TRP A 169 6.72 -19.02 -5.42
C TRP A 169 5.25 -18.83 -5.79
N GLY A 170 4.43 -18.44 -4.82
CA GLY A 170 3.00 -18.18 -5.03
C GLY A 170 2.74 -16.99 -5.93
N ARG A 171 3.59 -15.96 -5.83
CA ARG A 171 3.60 -14.78 -6.69
C ARG A 171 5.03 -14.29 -6.89
N ASP A 172 5.33 -13.83 -8.10
CA ASP A 172 6.61 -13.19 -8.41
C ASP A 172 6.55 -11.68 -8.19
N TYR A 173 7.73 -11.03 -8.10
CA TYR A 173 7.83 -9.58 -8.15
C TYR A 173 7.86 -9.10 -9.61
N TYR A 174 7.61 -7.82 -9.80
CA TYR A 174 7.70 -7.21 -11.13
C TYR A 174 9.16 -7.06 -11.56
N LYS A 175 9.59 -7.91 -12.50
CA LYS A 175 10.94 -7.91 -13.07
C LYS A 175 11.08 -6.78 -14.07
N SER A 176 11.92 -5.81 -13.74
CA SER A 176 12.15 -4.63 -14.56
C SER A 176 13.48 -4.00 -14.20
N ASP A 177 14.07 -3.28 -15.13
CA ASP A 177 15.25 -2.44 -14.90
C ASP A 177 14.89 -0.98 -14.58
N LEU A 178 13.62 -0.63 -14.59
CA LEU A 178 13.15 0.71 -14.29
C LEU A 178 13.59 1.18 -12.91
N PRO A 179 13.94 2.47 -12.76
CA PRO A 179 14.16 3.11 -11.47
C PRO A 179 12.96 2.94 -10.56
N ARG A 180 13.21 2.73 -9.25
CA ARG A 180 12.14 2.49 -8.29
C ARG A 180 12.47 2.98 -6.90
N ILE A 181 11.44 3.33 -6.17
CA ILE A 181 11.47 3.64 -4.75
C ILE A 181 10.76 2.50 -4.02
N TYR A 182 11.32 2.06 -2.92
CA TYR A 182 10.72 1.01 -2.11
C TYR A 182 10.00 1.59 -0.89
N VAL A 183 8.96 0.90 -0.45
CA VAL A 183 8.29 1.16 0.81
C VAL A 183 7.87 -0.15 1.47
N ASN A 184 8.04 -0.26 2.77
CA ASN A 184 7.51 -1.40 3.52
C ASN A 184 5.98 -1.34 3.55
N ALA A 185 5.30 -2.45 3.24
CA ALA A 185 3.84 -2.52 3.30
C ALA A 185 3.31 -2.19 4.71
N LYS A 186 4.09 -2.49 5.75
CA LYS A 186 3.78 -2.18 7.15
C LYS A 186 5.03 -1.73 7.89
N THR A 187 5.01 -0.52 8.49
CA THR A 187 6.19 0.01 9.17
C THR A 187 5.84 1.07 10.22
N ARG A 188 6.71 1.20 11.25
CA ARG A 188 6.74 2.33 12.18
C ARG A 188 7.83 3.35 11.85
N ASN A 189 8.59 3.13 10.76
CA ASN A 189 9.62 4.06 10.35
C ASN A 189 8.98 5.39 9.91
N LYS A 190 9.43 6.51 10.45
CA LYS A 190 8.94 7.86 10.09
C LYS A 190 9.30 8.26 8.66
N LYS A 191 10.38 7.68 8.11
CA LYS A 191 10.79 7.81 6.70
C LYS A 191 10.63 6.44 6.03
N PRO A 192 9.40 6.08 5.60
CA PRO A 192 9.11 4.72 5.14
C PRO A 192 9.64 4.41 3.74
N PHE A 193 9.87 5.44 2.90
CA PHE A 193 10.34 5.28 1.53
C PHE A 193 11.86 5.27 1.49
N PHE A 194 12.44 4.36 0.69
CA PHE A 194 13.88 4.18 0.59
C PHE A 194 14.31 3.69 -0.79
N LEU A 195 15.59 3.88 -1.10
CA LEU A 195 16.22 3.36 -2.31
C LEU A 195 17.09 2.15 -1.98
N HIS A 196 17.21 1.24 -2.91
CA HIS A 196 18.08 0.08 -2.83
C HIS A 196 18.49 -0.37 -4.23
N SER A 197 19.75 -0.83 -4.40
CA SER A 197 20.28 -1.29 -5.68
C SER A 197 19.74 -2.65 -6.10
N CYS A 198 19.42 -3.53 -5.15
CA CYS A 198 18.81 -4.84 -5.44
C CYS A 198 17.40 -4.67 -6.01
N LYS A 199 17.14 -5.35 -7.13
CA LYS A 199 15.88 -5.23 -7.88
C LYS A 199 14.82 -6.25 -7.47
N ALA A 200 15.22 -7.35 -6.84
CA ALA A 200 14.31 -8.33 -6.30
C ALA A 200 13.82 -7.91 -4.91
N TYR A 201 12.54 -8.08 -4.65
CA TYR A 201 11.91 -7.67 -3.39
C TYR A 201 10.77 -8.62 -3.02
N ASP A 202 10.65 -8.89 -1.73
CA ASP A 202 9.66 -9.81 -1.19
C ASP A 202 8.30 -9.14 -0.91
N GLY A 203 7.32 -9.94 -0.54
CA GLY A 203 5.94 -9.52 -0.34
C GLY A 203 5.71 -8.53 0.81
N SER A 204 6.71 -8.25 1.64
CA SER A 204 6.65 -7.20 2.66
C SER A 204 6.94 -5.79 2.10
N ILE A 205 7.37 -5.72 0.82
CA ILE A 205 7.80 -4.51 0.12
C ILE A 205 6.87 -4.21 -1.05
N LEU A 206 6.63 -2.92 -1.25
CA LEU A 206 6.06 -2.37 -2.47
C LEU A 206 7.16 -1.62 -3.22
N ALA A 207 7.21 -1.77 -4.55
CA ALA A 207 8.05 -0.98 -5.43
C ALA A 207 7.19 0.04 -6.17
N ILE A 208 7.62 1.30 -6.13
CA ILE A 208 6.96 2.46 -6.74
C ILE A 208 7.81 2.89 -7.92
N PHE A 209 7.24 2.86 -9.10
CA PHE A 209 7.91 3.16 -10.36
C PHE A 209 7.42 4.50 -10.91
N PRO A 210 8.31 5.50 -11.11
CA PRO A 210 7.95 6.70 -11.85
C PRO A 210 7.48 6.35 -13.27
N LYS A 211 6.43 7.02 -13.75
CA LYS A 211 5.91 6.90 -15.12
C LYS A 211 6.63 7.79 -16.14
N PHE A 212 7.66 8.46 -15.70
CA PHE A 212 8.48 9.37 -16.49
C PHE A 212 9.97 9.03 -16.31
N ARG A 213 10.80 9.52 -17.20
CA ARG A 213 12.25 9.32 -17.10
C ARG A 213 12.80 10.07 -15.89
N VAL A 214 13.60 9.39 -15.11
CA VAL A 214 14.21 9.93 -13.90
C VAL A 214 15.65 9.44 -13.80
N ASP A 215 16.58 10.35 -13.56
CA ASP A 215 17.96 10.02 -13.18
C ASP A 215 18.07 9.72 -11.68
N SER A 216 19.25 9.30 -11.24
CA SER A 216 19.48 8.91 -9.84
C SER A 216 19.23 10.06 -8.86
N LYS A 217 19.65 11.29 -9.21
CA LYS A 217 19.48 12.47 -8.35
C LYS A 217 18.01 12.85 -8.20
N ASN A 218 17.25 12.80 -9.28
CA ASN A 218 15.83 13.08 -9.27
C ASN A 218 15.05 11.96 -8.54
N LEU A 219 15.49 10.70 -8.64
CA LEU A 219 14.91 9.59 -7.91
C LEU A 219 15.12 9.74 -6.39
N GLU A 220 16.30 10.19 -5.96
CA GLU A 220 16.60 10.52 -4.56
C GLU A 220 15.72 11.67 -4.05
N ASN A 221 15.55 12.72 -4.86
CA ASN A 221 14.66 13.83 -4.54
C ASN A 221 13.21 13.35 -4.39
N LEU A 222 12.70 12.57 -5.33
CA LEU A 222 11.36 11.97 -5.24
C LEU A 222 11.18 11.13 -3.97
N CYS A 223 12.17 10.30 -3.63
CA CYS A 223 12.16 9.50 -2.42
C CYS A 223 12.09 10.38 -1.17
N THR A 224 12.86 11.45 -1.13
CA THR A 224 12.86 12.43 -0.04
C THR A 224 11.49 13.10 0.08
N ARG A 225 10.93 13.58 -1.00
CA ARG A 225 9.62 14.23 -1.04
C ARG A 225 8.47 13.30 -0.65
N LEU A 226 8.52 12.03 -1.05
CA LEU A 226 7.55 11.04 -0.58
C LEU A 226 7.63 10.82 0.93
N ASN A 227 8.82 10.95 1.54
CA ASN A 227 9.00 10.90 2.99
C ASN A 227 8.51 12.17 3.72
N GLU A 228 8.30 13.28 3.02
CA GLU A 228 7.77 14.54 3.56
C GLU A 228 6.24 14.60 3.51
N VAL A 229 5.61 13.74 2.70
CA VAL A 229 4.14 13.66 2.62
C VAL A 229 3.56 13.29 3.98
N ASN A 230 2.50 13.98 4.39
CA ASN A 230 1.77 13.63 5.60
C ASN A 230 0.84 12.42 5.37
N TRP A 231 1.43 11.23 5.36
CA TRP A 231 0.71 9.96 5.16
C TRP A 231 -0.34 9.67 6.23
N GLN A 232 -0.21 10.26 7.43
CA GLN A 232 -1.22 10.16 8.47
C GLN A 232 -2.48 10.92 8.07
N GLU A 233 -2.35 12.12 7.55
CA GLU A 233 -3.47 12.93 7.02
C GLU A 233 -4.17 12.21 5.87
N LEU A 234 -3.40 11.57 4.99
CA LEU A 234 -3.93 10.76 3.89
C LEU A 234 -4.53 9.42 4.35
N GLY A 235 -4.53 9.15 5.66
CA GLY A 235 -5.17 7.99 6.24
C GLY A 235 -4.39 6.68 6.11
N PHE A 236 -3.07 6.73 5.99
CA PHE A 236 -2.23 5.53 5.91
C PHE A 236 -1.75 5.01 7.26
N VAL A 237 -2.12 5.65 8.38
CA VAL A 237 -1.73 5.22 9.72
C VAL A 237 -2.85 4.41 10.38
N CYS A 238 -2.49 3.25 10.90
CA CYS A 238 -3.34 2.38 11.68
C CYS A 238 -2.51 1.75 12.79
N ASP A 239 -2.98 1.82 14.05
CA ASP A 239 -2.29 1.27 15.22
C ASP A 239 -0.82 1.75 15.33
N GLY A 240 -0.62 3.06 15.16
CA GLY A 240 0.70 3.70 15.22
C GLY A 240 1.69 3.22 14.13
N ARG A 241 1.19 2.63 13.04
CA ARG A 241 1.99 2.13 11.92
C ARG A 241 1.49 2.68 10.61
N TYR A 242 2.38 2.90 9.68
CA TYR A 242 2.00 3.07 8.29
C TYR A 242 1.59 1.72 7.69
N LEU A 243 0.46 1.72 6.97
CA LEU A 243 -0.03 0.61 6.18
C LEU A 243 -0.15 1.07 4.73
N PHE A 244 0.71 0.54 3.89
CA PHE A 244 0.69 0.82 2.45
C PHE A 244 0.25 -0.44 1.69
N SER A 245 -0.57 -0.24 0.69
CA SER A 245 -0.91 -1.25 -0.30
C SER A 245 -0.80 -0.65 -1.69
N GLN A 246 -0.63 -1.47 -2.71
CA GLN A 246 -0.64 -1.02 -4.09
C GLN A 246 -1.85 -0.14 -4.36
N ARG A 247 -3.05 -0.66 -4.06
CA ARG A 247 -4.30 0.03 -4.31
C ARG A 247 -4.42 1.34 -3.53
N SER A 248 -4.07 1.36 -2.24
CA SER A 248 -4.20 2.56 -1.43
C SER A 248 -3.27 3.69 -1.90
N LEU A 249 -2.07 3.36 -2.35
CA LEU A 249 -1.15 4.32 -2.96
C LEU A 249 -1.66 4.82 -4.30
N GLU A 250 -2.02 3.93 -5.22
CA GLU A 250 -2.50 4.30 -6.56
C GLU A 250 -3.81 5.09 -6.54
N SER A 251 -4.58 5.02 -5.46
CA SER A 251 -5.84 5.74 -5.28
C SER A 251 -5.70 7.01 -4.43
N CYS A 252 -4.52 7.35 -3.93
CA CYS A 252 -4.35 8.57 -3.17
C CYS A 252 -4.01 9.77 -4.05
N VAL A 253 -4.10 10.96 -3.46
CA VAL A 253 -3.69 12.23 -4.07
C VAL A 253 -2.52 12.81 -3.31
N LEU A 254 -1.61 13.44 -4.02
CA LEU A 254 -0.45 14.14 -3.51
C LEU A 254 -0.68 15.66 -3.56
N ASP A 255 0.11 16.39 -2.81
CA ASP A 255 0.10 17.85 -2.82
C ASP A 255 0.43 18.40 -4.22
N SER A 256 -0.12 19.58 -4.54
CA SER A 256 0.05 20.25 -5.83
C SER A 256 1.51 20.46 -6.24
N SER A 257 2.43 20.52 -5.27
CA SER A 257 3.86 20.65 -5.54
C SER A 257 4.46 19.47 -6.31
N PHE A 258 3.80 18.29 -6.30
CA PHE A 258 4.21 17.18 -7.15
C PHE A 258 3.85 17.37 -8.64
N GLY A 259 3.08 18.44 -8.97
CA GLY A 259 2.71 18.77 -10.35
C GLY A 259 3.90 19.09 -11.24
N GLU A 260 5.03 19.52 -10.70
CA GLU A 260 6.27 19.75 -11.45
C GLU A 260 6.74 18.52 -12.24
N TRP A 261 6.44 17.32 -11.73
CA TRP A 261 6.80 16.04 -12.36
C TRP A 261 5.87 15.62 -13.51
N LEU A 262 4.67 16.23 -13.60
CA LEU A 262 3.73 15.99 -14.72
C LEU A 262 4.19 16.63 -16.01
N THR A 263 4.98 17.70 -15.94
CA THR A 263 5.44 18.49 -17.09
C THR A 263 6.77 17.99 -17.66
N THR A 264 7.37 16.98 -17.04
CA THR A 264 8.65 16.40 -17.49
C THR A 264 8.43 15.68 -18.83
N PRO A 265 9.10 16.06 -19.93
CA PRO A 265 8.92 15.42 -21.23
C PRO A 265 9.33 13.94 -21.17
N ASN A 266 8.53 13.09 -21.82
CA ASN A 266 8.66 11.65 -21.95
C ASN A 266 8.06 10.83 -20.79
N MET A 267 6.72 10.73 -20.78
CA MET A 267 6.06 9.58 -20.17
C MET A 267 6.54 8.28 -20.85
N LEU A 268 6.80 7.24 -20.04
CA LEU A 268 7.15 5.88 -20.52
C LEU A 268 5.98 5.24 -21.26
#